data_1e0e832a13d287cf6ac09fac5dfeead8
#
_entry.id   1e0e832a13d287cf6ac09fac5dfeead8
#
_cell.length_a   1.000
_cell.length_b   1.000
_cell.length_c   1.000
_cell.angle_alpha   90.00
_cell.angle_beta   90.00
_cell.angle_gamma   90.00
#
_symmetry.space_group_name_H-M   'P 1'
#
loop_
_entity.id
_entity.type
_entity.pdbx_description
1 polymer ?
#
loop_
_entity_poly.entity_id
_entity_poly.type
_entity_poly.pdbx_seq_one_letter_code
_entity_poly.pdbx_strand_id
1 'polypeptide(L)'
;IYDLPADSLRATRGFLAVTGTLAKDRVTVIVCHWPSRGAGSYYRELAAKQVKAIKDSILHHDAERKVIVMGDMNDDPTNRSMHDVLLAKGEIEEVGTDGMYNPWYNVLVKEQTGTLRFRGAWNLFDQIVLTPNLVAQPSNKSRKGLHYLNHEVFRRDYLLQTEGKWEGYPKRTTAGGVWINGYSDHLPVVVYLTTK
;
A
#
# COMPACT_ATOMS: atom_id res chain seq x y z
N ILE A 1 -2.93 8.71 16.07
CA ILE A 1 -2.74 7.24 16.00
C ILE A 1 -4.13 6.61 16.15
N TYR A 2 -4.44 5.67 15.28
CA TYR A 2 -5.71 4.94 15.29
C TYR A 2 -5.41 3.47 15.56
N ASP A 3 -6.15 2.87 16.49
CA ASP A 3 -6.02 1.47 16.86
C ASP A 3 -7.11 0.62 16.19
N LEU A 4 -6.89 -0.68 16.08
CA LEU A 4 -7.94 -1.60 15.66
C LEU A 4 -9.10 -1.58 16.67
N PRO A 5 -10.34 -1.90 16.22
CA PRO A 5 -11.49 -1.99 17.10
C PRO A 5 -11.23 -2.86 18.33
N ALA A 6 -11.82 -2.47 19.46
CA ALA A 6 -11.64 -3.15 20.75
C ALA A 6 -12.14 -4.61 20.78
N ASP A 7 -13.00 -5.01 19.84
CA ASP A 7 -13.47 -6.38 19.65
C ASP A 7 -12.46 -7.29 18.94
N SER A 8 -11.33 -6.72 18.45
CA SER A 8 -10.25 -7.54 17.94
C SER A 8 -9.60 -8.33 19.07
N LEU A 9 -9.54 -9.65 18.93
CA LEU A 9 -8.98 -10.57 19.95
C LEU A 9 -7.46 -10.46 20.08
N ARG A 10 -6.80 -9.64 19.28
CA ARG A 10 -5.34 -9.43 19.29
C ARG A 10 -5.01 -7.96 19.30
N ALA A 11 -4.16 -7.56 20.23
CA ALA A 11 -3.48 -6.28 20.11
C ALA A 11 -2.65 -6.24 18.82
N THR A 12 -2.76 -5.15 18.08
CA THR A 12 -2.02 -4.91 16.85
C THR A 12 -1.48 -3.49 16.83
N ARG A 13 -0.73 -3.15 15.78
CA ARG A 13 -0.18 -1.81 15.62
C ARG A 13 -1.29 -0.83 15.23
N GLY A 14 -1.24 0.38 15.78
CA GLY A 14 -2.11 1.48 15.36
C GLY A 14 -1.73 2.01 13.98
N PHE A 15 -2.56 2.89 13.46
CA PHE A 15 -2.31 3.62 12.21
C PHE A 15 -1.84 5.03 12.53
N LEU A 16 -0.83 5.51 11.79
CA LEU A 16 -0.36 6.88 11.89
C LEU A 16 -0.96 7.70 10.75
N ALA A 17 -1.80 8.69 11.06
CA ALA A 17 -2.30 9.65 10.07
C ALA A 17 -1.56 10.98 10.22
N VAL A 18 -0.93 11.43 9.15
CA VAL A 18 -0.21 12.70 9.07
C VAL A 18 -0.85 13.59 8.03
N THR A 19 -1.22 14.79 8.42
CA THR A 19 -1.84 15.79 7.54
C THR A 19 -0.90 16.97 7.33
N GLY A 20 -0.79 17.42 6.10
CA GLY A 20 0.04 18.54 5.73
C GLY A 20 -0.32 19.12 4.36
N THR A 21 0.54 19.98 3.85
CA THR A 21 0.42 20.57 2.50
C THR A 21 1.58 20.07 1.65
N LEU A 22 1.27 19.55 0.47
CA LEU A 22 2.23 19.13 -0.55
C LEU A 22 1.86 19.78 -1.88
N ALA A 23 2.77 20.54 -2.48
CA ALA A 23 2.55 21.27 -3.74
C ALA A 23 1.22 22.07 -3.77
N LYS A 24 0.89 22.75 -2.66
CA LYS A 24 -0.33 23.56 -2.40
C LYS A 24 -1.61 22.74 -2.16
N ASP A 25 -1.60 21.44 -2.34
CA ASP A 25 -2.74 20.58 -2.00
C ASP A 25 -2.67 20.11 -0.54
N ARG A 26 -3.84 20.01 0.10
CA ARG A 26 -3.94 19.38 1.42
C ARG A 26 -3.92 17.87 1.27
N VAL A 27 -2.96 17.22 1.93
CA VAL A 27 -2.72 15.78 1.83
C VAL A 27 -2.78 15.17 3.22
N THR A 28 -3.40 14.00 3.34
CA THR A 28 -3.28 13.13 4.51
C THR A 28 -2.66 11.80 4.08
N VAL A 29 -1.60 11.40 4.77
CA VAL A 29 -0.97 10.09 4.59
C VAL A 29 -1.31 9.22 5.79
N ILE A 30 -1.88 8.05 5.54
CA ILE A 30 -2.18 7.04 6.55
C ILE A 30 -1.16 5.91 6.40
N VAL A 31 -0.30 5.75 7.41
CA VAL A 31 0.76 4.74 7.41
C VAL A 31 0.29 3.52 8.20
N CYS A 32 0.42 2.35 7.60
CA CYS A 32 -0.10 1.09 8.10
C CYS A 32 1.00 0.02 8.25
N HIS A 33 0.80 -0.88 9.17
CA HIS A 33 1.43 -2.19 9.19
C HIS A 33 0.41 -3.19 9.73
N TRP A 34 -0.32 -3.85 8.85
CA TRP A 34 -1.43 -4.71 9.22
C TRP A 34 -0.98 -6.02 9.87
N PRO A 35 -1.90 -6.75 10.55
CA PRO A 35 -1.60 -8.05 11.14
C PRO A 35 -1.04 -9.03 10.11
N SER A 36 0.06 -9.70 10.49
CA SER A 36 0.74 -10.65 9.61
C SER A 36 -0.15 -11.85 9.23
N ARG A 37 0.23 -12.57 8.19
CA ARG A 37 -0.48 -13.80 7.75
C ARG A 37 -0.45 -14.95 8.77
N GLY A 38 0.30 -14.83 9.86
CA GLY A 38 0.18 -15.69 11.04
C GLY A 38 -1.12 -15.47 11.82
N ALA A 39 -1.77 -14.31 11.65
CA ALA A 39 -3.15 -14.08 12.06
C ALA A 39 -4.10 -14.40 10.89
N GLY A 40 -5.37 -14.72 11.19
CA GLY A 40 -6.39 -14.94 10.17
C GLY A 40 -6.64 -13.71 9.29
N SER A 41 -7.17 -13.90 8.09
CA SER A 41 -7.54 -12.81 7.16
C SER A 41 -8.53 -11.81 7.78
N TYR A 42 -9.38 -12.28 8.67
CA TYR A 42 -10.33 -11.47 9.43
C TYR A 42 -9.69 -10.21 10.05
N TYR A 43 -8.49 -10.34 10.64
CA TYR A 43 -7.82 -9.19 11.28
C TYR A 43 -7.33 -8.15 10.27
N ARG A 44 -6.94 -8.56 9.05
CA ARG A 44 -6.58 -7.63 7.99
C ARG A 44 -7.82 -6.98 7.36
N GLU A 45 -8.93 -7.71 7.28
CA GLU A 45 -10.22 -7.13 6.88
C GLU A 45 -10.73 -6.09 7.91
N LEU A 46 -10.53 -6.32 9.22
CA LEU A 46 -10.80 -5.31 10.26
C LEU A 46 -9.92 -4.08 10.09
N ALA A 47 -8.62 -4.26 9.83
CA ALA A 47 -7.69 -3.17 9.56
C ALA A 47 -8.13 -2.36 8.33
N ALA A 48 -8.51 -3.04 7.26
CA ALA A 48 -9.02 -2.41 6.03
C ALA A 48 -10.30 -1.60 6.30
N LYS A 49 -11.26 -2.15 7.06
CA LYS A 49 -12.49 -1.43 7.49
C LYS A 49 -12.15 -0.16 8.26
N GLN A 50 -11.22 -0.25 9.21
CA GLN A 50 -10.80 0.89 10.01
C GLN A 50 -10.14 1.97 9.16
N VAL A 51 -9.22 1.60 8.27
CA VAL A 51 -8.57 2.53 7.35
C VAL A 51 -9.59 3.18 6.42
N LYS A 52 -10.54 2.40 5.88
CA LYS A 52 -11.64 2.94 5.07
C LYS A 52 -12.46 3.95 5.85
N ALA A 53 -12.86 3.65 7.08
CA ALA A 53 -13.64 4.57 7.91
C ALA A 53 -12.89 5.87 8.21
N ILE A 54 -11.57 5.80 8.48
CA ILE A 54 -10.73 6.98 8.69
C ILE A 54 -10.69 7.83 7.41
N LYS A 55 -10.42 7.22 6.27
CA LYS A 55 -10.40 7.90 4.96
C LYS A 55 -11.76 8.54 4.66
N ASP A 56 -12.85 7.82 4.83
CA ASP A 56 -14.20 8.31 4.55
C ASP A 56 -14.55 9.49 5.46
N SER A 57 -14.19 9.44 6.74
CA SER A 57 -14.36 10.56 7.67
C SER A 57 -13.58 11.80 7.23
N ILE A 58 -12.32 11.62 6.79
CA ILE A 58 -11.49 12.72 6.27
C ILE A 58 -12.17 13.38 5.06
N LEU A 59 -12.62 12.57 4.10
CA LEU A 59 -13.23 13.05 2.86
C LEU A 59 -14.63 13.64 3.10
N HIS A 60 -15.37 13.18 4.11
CA HIS A 60 -16.63 13.78 4.51
C HIS A 60 -16.46 15.22 5.01
N HIS A 61 -15.40 15.49 5.76
CA HIS A 61 -15.07 16.83 6.26
C HIS A 61 -14.41 17.73 5.20
N ASP A 62 -13.72 17.13 4.25
CA ASP A 62 -12.95 17.83 3.22
C ASP A 62 -12.84 16.97 1.95
N ALA A 63 -13.80 17.08 1.06
CA ALA A 63 -13.88 16.29 -0.17
C ALA A 63 -12.69 16.50 -1.13
N GLU A 64 -12.02 17.65 -1.03
CA GLU A 64 -10.82 17.96 -1.83
C GLU A 64 -9.54 17.41 -1.21
N ARG A 65 -9.61 16.88 0.02
CA ARG A 65 -8.46 16.30 0.69
C ARG A 65 -7.94 15.09 -0.09
N LYS A 66 -6.68 15.10 -0.41
CA LYS A 66 -5.99 13.97 -1.02
C LYS A 66 -5.55 13.00 0.07
N VAL A 67 -5.96 11.74 -0.03
CA VAL A 67 -5.58 10.73 0.96
C VAL A 67 -4.74 9.64 0.30
N ILE A 68 -3.62 9.34 0.91
CA ILE A 68 -2.69 8.28 0.55
C ILE A 68 -2.66 7.29 1.69
N VAL A 69 -2.89 6.00 1.42
CA VAL A 69 -2.72 4.92 2.40
C VAL A 69 -1.51 4.11 1.98
N MET A 70 -0.55 3.90 2.88
CA MET A 70 0.69 3.21 2.54
C MET A 70 1.20 2.33 3.68
N GLY A 71 1.98 1.30 3.32
CA GLY A 71 2.67 0.44 4.28
C GLY A 71 2.62 -1.04 3.91
N ASP A 72 3.03 -1.88 4.85
CA ASP A 72 2.91 -3.34 4.75
C ASP A 72 1.49 -3.76 5.15
N MET A 73 0.69 -4.12 4.15
CA MET A 73 -0.70 -4.56 4.33
C MET A 73 -0.80 -6.04 4.69
N ASN A 74 0.33 -6.78 4.64
CA ASN A 74 0.38 -8.22 4.85
C ASN A 74 -0.63 -9.04 4.00
N ASP A 75 -1.21 -8.39 2.99
CA ASP A 75 -2.09 -8.97 1.97
C ASP A 75 -1.74 -8.43 0.60
N ASP A 76 -1.96 -9.25 -0.42
CA ASP A 76 -1.79 -8.86 -1.81
C ASP A 76 -2.91 -7.90 -2.26
N PRO A 77 -2.69 -7.10 -3.31
CA PRO A 77 -3.72 -6.25 -3.90
C PRO A 77 -5.01 -6.99 -4.27
N THR A 78 -4.91 -8.28 -4.57
CA THR A 78 -6.03 -9.16 -4.94
C THR A 78 -6.79 -9.71 -3.74
N ASN A 79 -6.25 -9.60 -2.53
CA ASN A 79 -6.92 -10.12 -1.35
C ASN A 79 -8.15 -9.29 -0.99
N ARG A 80 -9.13 -9.93 -0.36
CA ARG A 80 -10.41 -9.33 -0.01
C ARG A 80 -10.28 -8.06 0.83
N SER A 81 -9.33 -8.01 1.76
CA SER A 81 -9.07 -6.83 2.59
C SER A 81 -8.76 -5.59 1.75
N MET A 82 -7.97 -5.74 0.69
CA MET A 82 -7.59 -4.65 -0.22
C MET A 82 -8.69 -4.40 -1.26
N HIS A 83 -9.05 -5.44 -2.02
CA HIS A 83 -9.89 -5.31 -3.21
C HIS A 83 -11.37 -5.00 -2.86
N ASP A 84 -11.94 -5.70 -1.85
CA ASP A 84 -13.37 -5.63 -1.55
C ASP A 84 -13.70 -4.77 -0.33
N VAL A 85 -12.84 -4.78 0.70
CA VAL A 85 -13.10 -4.05 1.94
C VAL A 85 -12.59 -2.62 1.87
N LEU A 86 -11.33 -2.40 1.45
CA LEU A 86 -10.76 -1.06 1.24
C LEU A 86 -11.23 -0.45 -0.09
N LEU A 87 -11.79 -1.25 -0.99
CA LEU A 87 -12.20 -0.89 -2.35
C LEU A 87 -11.03 -0.36 -3.19
N ALA A 88 -9.85 -0.96 -3.03
CA ALA A 88 -8.63 -0.59 -3.73
C ALA A 88 -8.55 -1.33 -5.08
N LYS A 89 -8.90 -0.64 -6.19
CA LYS A 89 -9.04 -1.20 -7.53
C LYS A 89 -7.80 -0.98 -8.38
N GLY A 90 -7.49 -1.94 -9.24
CA GLY A 90 -6.32 -1.91 -10.12
C GLY A 90 -6.48 -1.10 -11.39
N GLU A 91 -7.70 -0.89 -11.85
CA GLU A 91 -8.01 -0.06 -13.02
C GLU A 91 -8.67 1.24 -12.57
N ILE A 92 -8.25 2.37 -13.15
CA ILE A 92 -8.72 3.70 -12.76
C ILE A 92 -10.24 3.84 -12.98
N GLU A 93 -10.74 3.21 -14.05
CA GLU A 93 -12.15 3.22 -14.43
C GLU A 93 -13.06 2.49 -13.44
N GLU A 94 -12.49 1.56 -12.66
CA GLU A 94 -13.20 0.80 -11.63
C GLU A 94 -13.24 1.51 -10.27
N VAL A 95 -12.47 2.60 -10.11
CA VAL A 95 -12.39 3.33 -8.84
C VAL A 95 -13.64 4.17 -8.64
N GLY A 96 -14.51 3.72 -7.74
CA GLY A 96 -15.68 4.49 -7.30
C GLY A 96 -15.28 5.71 -6.45
N THR A 97 -16.26 6.58 -6.19
CA THR A 97 -16.05 7.83 -5.41
C THR A 97 -15.54 7.58 -3.99
N ASP A 98 -15.89 6.43 -3.40
CA ASP A 98 -15.47 5.99 -2.06
C ASP A 98 -14.33 4.96 -2.10
N GLY A 99 -13.86 4.59 -3.30
CA GLY A 99 -12.76 3.65 -3.52
C GLY A 99 -11.38 4.28 -3.44
N MET A 100 -10.39 3.45 -3.78
CA MET A 100 -9.00 3.86 -3.93
C MET A 100 -8.39 3.24 -5.18
N TYR A 101 -7.45 3.92 -5.81
CA TYR A 101 -6.64 3.36 -6.89
C TYR A 101 -5.46 2.58 -6.30
N ASN A 102 -5.27 1.36 -6.75
CA ASN A 102 -4.18 0.49 -6.34
C ASN A 102 -3.31 0.10 -7.56
N PRO A 103 -2.25 0.86 -7.87
CA PRO A 103 -1.39 0.57 -9.02
C PRO A 103 -0.70 -0.80 -8.90
N TRP A 104 -0.53 -1.32 -7.68
CA TRP A 104 0.16 -2.58 -7.40
C TRP A 104 -0.61 -3.82 -7.84
N TYR A 105 -1.92 -3.70 -8.08
CA TYR A 105 -2.73 -4.81 -8.59
C TYR A 105 -2.17 -5.35 -9.91
N ASN A 106 -1.90 -4.47 -10.85
CA ASN A 106 -1.37 -4.85 -12.16
C ASN A 106 0.09 -5.32 -12.09
N VAL A 107 0.90 -4.75 -11.21
CA VAL A 107 2.27 -5.21 -10.95
C VAL A 107 2.30 -6.67 -10.51
N LEU A 108 1.41 -7.04 -9.58
CA LEU A 108 1.33 -8.43 -9.14
C LEU A 108 0.74 -9.35 -10.21
N VAL A 109 -0.39 -8.98 -10.83
CA VAL A 109 -1.17 -9.87 -11.69
C VAL A 109 -0.59 -9.97 -13.11
N LYS A 110 -0.17 -8.83 -13.70
CA LYS A 110 0.31 -8.79 -15.08
C LYS A 110 1.83 -8.94 -15.16
N GLU A 111 2.57 -8.27 -14.27
CA GLU A 111 4.04 -8.29 -14.30
C GLU A 111 4.63 -9.43 -13.46
N GLN A 112 3.81 -10.11 -12.66
CA GLN A 112 4.19 -11.22 -11.77
C GLN A 112 5.37 -10.86 -10.85
N THR A 113 5.40 -9.61 -10.41
CA THR A 113 6.42 -9.04 -9.53
C THR A 113 5.81 -8.68 -8.18
N GLY A 114 6.63 -8.63 -7.13
CA GLY A 114 6.19 -8.30 -5.79
C GLY A 114 7.29 -7.67 -4.95
N THR A 115 6.98 -7.36 -3.71
CA THR A 115 7.93 -6.77 -2.76
C THR A 115 8.64 -7.80 -1.91
N LEU A 116 8.08 -9.00 -1.75
CA LEU A 116 8.70 -10.09 -1.00
C LEU A 116 8.41 -11.43 -1.63
N ARG A 117 9.22 -12.44 -1.25
CA ARG A 117 8.93 -13.83 -1.60
C ARG A 117 8.47 -14.61 -0.38
N PHE A 118 7.25 -15.12 -0.45
CA PHE A 118 6.65 -15.92 0.59
C PHE A 118 6.22 -17.27 0.01
N ARG A 119 6.70 -18.38 0.62
CA ARG A 119 6.44 -19.76 0.16
C ARG A 119 6.76 -20.00 -1.31
N GLY A 120 7.83 -19.37 -1.81
CA GLY A 120 8.31 -19.55 -3.19
C GLY A 120 7.65 -18.68 -4.25
N ALA A 121 6.58 -17.94 -3.92
CA ALA A 121 5.91 -17.00 -4.81
C ALA A 121 6.22 -15.54 -4.47
N TRP A 122 6.18 -14.65 -5.45
CA TRP A 122 6.15 -13.22 -5.23
C TRP A 122 4.80 -12.82 -4.65
N ASN A 123 4.84 -12.01 -3.59
CA ASN A 123 3.69 -11.34 -2.99
C ASN A 123 3.99 -9.84 -2.94
N LEU A 124 2.95 -9.02 -2.94
CA LEU A 124 3.05 -7.58 -2.96
C LEU A 124 2.30 -7.00 -1.75
N PHE A 125 2.92 -7.06 -0.58
CA PHE A 125 2.31 -6.63 0.69
C PHE A 125 2.52 -5.15 0.95
N ASP A 126 3.62 -4.59 0.44
CA ASP A 126 3.95 -3.17 0.57
C ASP A 126 3.24 -2.40 -0.53
N GLN A 127 2.30 -1.54 -0.15
CA GLN A 127 1.42 -0.87 -1.09
C GLN A 127 1.27 0.61 -0.75
N ILE A 128 1.08 1.43 -1.78
CA ILE A 128 0.69 2.84 -1.68
C ILE A 128 -0.55 2.99 -2.54
N VAL A 129 -1.70 3.25 -1.93
CA VAL A 129 -2.98 3.39 -2.61
C VAL A 129 -3.53 4.80 -2.47
N LEU A 130 -4.25 5.27 -3.46
CA LEU A 130 -4.53 6.68 -3.68
C LEU A 130 -6.04 6.94 -3.80
N THR A 131 -6.53 8.03 -3.23
CA THR A 131 -7.92 8.46 -3.46
C THR A 131 -8.15 8.91 -4.91
N PRO A 132 -9.40 8.84 -5.42
CA PRO A 132 -9.73 9.18 -6.81
C PRO A 132 -9.30 10.58 -7.23
N ASN A 133 -9.28 11.54 -6.29
CA ASN A 133 -8.84 12.91 -6.55
C ASN A 133 -7.31 13.07 -6.71
N LEU A 134 -6.52 12.02 -6.48
CA LEU A 134 -5.10 11.93 -6.85
C LEU A 134 -4.88 11.28 -8.22
N VAL A 135 -5.89 10.68 -8.82
CA VAL A 135 -5.76 9.91 -10.05
C VAL A 135 -6.47 10.65 -11.19
N ALA A 136 -5.77 10.87 -12.30
CA ALA A 136 -6.36 11.52 -13.46
C ALA A 136 -7.40 10.59 -14.11
N GLN A 137 -8.66 11.02 -14.10
CA GLN A 137 -9.69 10.34 -14.90
C GLN A 137 -9.52 10.73 -16.38
N PRO A 138 -9.70 9.79 -17.34
CA PRO A 138 -9.57 10.09 -18.77
C PRO A 138 -10.44 11.25 -19.28
N SER A 139 -11.56 11.50 -18.58
CA SER A 139 -12.51 12.59 -18.89
C SER A 139 -12.07 13.97 -18.40
N ASN A 140 -11.04 14.06 -17.54
CA ASN A 140 -10.65 15.32 -16.89
C ASN A 140 -9.22 15.74 -17.24
N LYS A 141 -9.01 16.21 -18.47
CA LYS A 141 -7.71 16.63 -19.03
C LYS A 141 -7.11 17.91 -18.41
N SER A 142 -7.83 18.63 -17.54
CA SER A 142 -7.39 19.91 -16.99
C SER A 142 -7.20 19.91 -15.49
N ARG A 143 -6.81 18.80 -14.90
CA ARG A 143 -6.60 18.72 -13.45
C ARG A 143 -5.41 19.59 -13.03
N LYS A 144 -5.72 20.62 -12.24
CA LYS A 144 -4.72 21.40 -11.51
C LYS A 144 -4.42 20.70 -10.19
N GLY A 145 -3.14 20.74 -9.76
CA GLY A 145 -2.72 20.22 -8.47
C GLY A 145 -2.09 18.84 -8.53
N LEU A 146 -1.77 18.31 -7.37
CA LEU A 146 -1.02 17.07 -7.21
C LEU A 146 -1.80 15.86 -7.72
N HIS A 147 -1.19 15.06 -8.57
CA HIS A 147 -1.78 13.83 -9.09
C HIS A 147 -0.73 12.74 -9.35
N TYR A 148 -1.20 11.52 -9.41
CA TYR A 148 -0.41 10.34 -9.71
C TYR A 148 0.20 10.41 -11.12
N LEU A 149 1.48 10.06 -11.21
CA LEU A 149 2.24 9.98 -12.46
C LEU A 149 2.64 8.55 -12.79
N ASN A 150 3.31 7.87 -11.84
CA ASN A 150 3.89 6.55 -12.07
C ASN A 150 4.15 5.85 -10.72
N HIS A 151 4.54 4.58 -10.79
CA HIS A 151 4.94 3.76 -9.63
C HIS A 151 6.02 2.75 -10.04
N GLU A 152 6.78 2.27 -9.07
CA GLU A 152 7.71 1.16 -9.25
C GLU A 152 7.92 0.37 -7.95
N VAL A 153 8.15 -0.93 -8.05
CA VAL A 153 8.86 -1.68 -7.03
C VAL A 153 10.33 -1.34 -7.18
N PHE A 154 10.90 -0.69 -6.19
CA PHE A 154 12.30 -0.25 -6.23
C PHE A 154 13.23 -1.47 -6.08
N ARG A 155 13.47 -2.13 -7.20
CA ARG A 155 14.30 -3.33 -7.30
C ARG A 155 15.66 -2.96 -7.87
N ARG A 156 16.71 -3.13 -7.06
CA ARG A 156 18.11 -2.89 -7.45
C ARG A 156 18.95 -4.09 -7.03
N ASP A 157 19.99 -4.41 -7.79
CA ASP A 157 20.80 -5.61 -7.58
C ASP A 157 21.37 -5.72 -6.16
N TYR A 158 21.79 -4.59 -5.58
CA TYR A 158 22.31 -4.56 -4.22
C TYR A 158 21.29 -4.92 -3.13
N LEU A 159 19.99 -4.84 -3.44
CA LEU A 159 18.90 -5.24 -2.53
C LEU A 159 18.59 -6.74 -2.60
N LEU A 160 19.19 -7.46 -3.53
CA LEU A 160 18.86 -8.85 -3.80
C LEU A 160 20.00 -9.79 -3.39
N GLN A 161 19.65 -11.02 -3.10
CA GLN A 161 20.62 -12.11 -3.00
C GLN A 161 21.19 -12.42 -4.38
N THR A 162 22.50 -12.47 -4.49
CA THR A 162 23.21 -12.64 -5.76
C THR A 162 23.56 -14.08 -6.07
N GLU A 163 23.41 -15.01 -5.09
CA GLU A 163 23.82 -16.40 -5.24
C GLU A 163 23.05 -17.35 -4.32
N GLY A 164 23.14 -18.65 -4.63
CA GLY A 164 22.61 -19.73 -3.83
C GLY A 164 21.10 -19.93 -3.96
N LYS A 165 20.53 -20.70 -3.04
CA LYS A 165 19.10 -21.09 -3.05
C LYS A 165 18.13 -19.90 -3.09
N TRP A 166 18.55 -18.75 -2.61
CA TRP A 166 17.73 -17.55 -2.44
C TRP A 166 18.10 -16.45 -3.43
N GLU A 167 18.82 -16.78 -4.50
CA GLU A 167 19.16 -15.84 -5.56
C GLU A 167 17.90 -15.12 -6.09
N GLY A 168 18.01 -13.79 -6.25
CA GLY A 168 16.91 -12.93 -6.67
C GLY A 168 15.86 -12.61 -5.61
N TYR A 169 15.99 -13.15 -4.40
CA TYR A 169 15.18 -12.77 -3.23
C TYR A 169 15.70 -11.47 -2.62
N PRO A 170 14.84 -10.66 -1.95
CA PRO A 170 15.32 -9.53 -1.15
C PRO A 170 16.37 -10.00 -0.13
N LYS A 171 17.48 -9.25 -0.05
CA LYS A 171 18.57 -9.56 0.85
C LYS A 171 18.28 -9.06 2.25
N ARG A 172 17.75 -9.95 3.09
CA ARG A 172 17.37 -9.62 4.47
C ARG A 172 18.57 -9.38 5.37
N THR A 173 18.36 -8.67 6.46
CA THR A 173 19.39 -8.35 7.45
C THR A 173 19.89 -9.61 8.18
N THR A 174 18.95 -10.49 8.53
CA THR A 174 19.25 -11.73 9.28
C THR A 174 18.49 -12.91 8.68
N ALA A 175 19.05 -14.11 8.81
CA ALA A 175 18.39 -15.36 8.49
C ALA A 175 18.75 -16.42 9.55
N GLY A 176 17.74 -17.08 10.15
CA GLY A 176 17.95 -18.09 11.20
C GLY A 176 18.74 -17.56 12.40
N GLY A 177 18.61 -16.28 12.74
CA GLY A 177 19.36 -15.63 13.83
C GLY A 177 20.77 -15.20 13.45
N VAL A 178 21.23 -15.49 12.23
CA VAL A 178 22.56 -15.10 11.73
C VAL A 178 22.45 -13.78 10.96
N TRP A 179 23.37 -12.86 11.23
CA TRP A 179 23.51 -11.62 10.46
C TRP A 179 24.08 -11.92 9.07
N ILE A 180 23.35 -11.55 8.01
CA ILE A 180 23.77 -11.78 6.62
C ILE A 180 23.99 -10.47 5.84
N ASN A 181 24.04 -9.35 6.56
CA ASN A 181 24.42 -8.05 6.02
C ASN A 181 23.55 -7.59 4.82
N GLY A 182 22.25 -7.82 4.90
CA GLY A 182 21.28 -7.30 3.95
C GLY A 182 20.52 -6.13 4.50
N TYR A 183 19.55 -5.62 3.73
CA TYR A 183 18.76 -4.42 4.03
C TYR A 183 17.39 -4.76 4.63
N SER A 184 16.61 -5.56 3.91
CA SER A 184 15.25 -5.94 4.28
C SER A 184 14.84 -7.20 3.54
N ASP A 185 13.85 -7.92 4.05
CA ASP A 185 13.17 -9.00 3.35
C ASP A 185 12.03 -8.53 2.44
N HIS A 186 11.80 -7.22 2.41
CA HIS A 186 10.90 -6.55 1.47
C HIS A 186 11.65 -5.55 0.59
N LEU A 187 11.18 -5.38 -0.64
CA LEU A 187 11.63 -4.32 -1.55
C LEU A 187 10.77 -3.06 -1.32
N PRO A 188 11.37 -1.86 -1.39
CA PRO A 188 10.62 -0.62 -1.30
C PRO A 188 9.65 -0.46 -2.48
N VAL A 189 8.54 0.23 -2.23
CA VAL A 189 7.61 0.70 -3.27
C VAL A 189 7.64 2.22 -3.35
N VAL A 190 7.52 2.75 -4.57
CA VAL A 190 7.57 4.18 -4.84
C VAL A 190 6.40 4.58 -5.72
N VAL A 191 5.73 5.66 -5.36
CA VAL A 191 4.75 6.35 -6.20
C VAL A 191 5.27 7.74 -6.52
N TYR A 192 5.23 8.09 -7.79
CA TYR A 192 5.59 9.41 -8.29
C TYR A 192 4.33 10.25 -8.46
N LEU A 193 4.35 11.45 -7.91
CA LEU A 193 3.28 12.44 -8.05
C LEU A 193 3.80 13.66 -8.81
N THR A 194 2.91 14.33 -9.54
CA THR A 194 3.23 15.54 -10.31
C THR A 194 2.14 16.58 -10.17
N THR A 195 2.45 17.83 -10.54
CA THR A 195 1.50 18.96 -10.63
C THR A 195 1.33 19.48 -12.06
N LYS A 196 1.92 18.77 -13.03
CA LYS A 196 1.94 19.19 -14.44
C LYS A 196 0.91 18.42 -15.25
#